data_3ea866209fb1f89982bbc6413b5e6bfb
#
_entry.id   3ea866209fb1f89982bbc6413b5e6bfb
#
_cell.length_a   1.000
_cell.length_b   1.000
_cell.length_c   1.000
_cell.angle_alpha   90.00
_cell.angle_beta   90.00
_cell.angle_gamma   90.00
#
_symmetry.space_group_name_H-M   'P 1'
#
loop_
_entity.id
_entity.type
_entity.pdbx_description
1 polymer ?
#
loop_
_entity_poly.entity_id
_entity_poly.type
_entity_poly.pdbx_seq_one_letter_code
_entity_poly.pdbx_strand_id
1 'polypeptide(L)'
;VQVWNATAEEELGKDDVTVRLDGHLTTVPAGTVLELHPGESITIPPRLYHAFWGRGGNVLAWEVSMVNDDNTDNRFYEPQARFTSIEEDEPARHLLCNEYPEAR
;
A
#
# COMPACT_ATOMS: atom_id res chain seq x y z
N VAL A 1 -8.75 2.64 -4.00
CA VAL A 1 -7.32 2.52 -4.39
C VAL A 1 -7.12 3.24 -5.70
N GLN A 2 -6.04 3.98 -5.83
CA GLN A 2 -5.65 4.67 -7.06
C GLN A 2 -4.31 4.10 -7.53
N VAL A 3 -4.13 3.90 -8.85
CA VAL A 3 -3.02 3.09 -9.37
C VAL A 3 -2.35 3.70 -10.60
N TRP A 4 -1.03 3.50 -10.70
CA TRP A 4 -0.20 3.90 -11.86
C TRP A 4 0.91 2.86 -12.05
N ASN A 5 1.30 2.60 -13.29
CA ASN A 5 2.54 1.85 -13.56
C ASN A 5 3.77 2.69 -13.20
N ALA A 6 4.90 2.04 -12.92
CA ALA A 6 6.19 2.71 -12.89
C ALA A 6 6.79 2.74 -14.31
N THR A 7 7.43 3.86 -14.65
CA THR A 7 8.29 3.95 -15.85
C THR A 7 9.61 3.20 -15.62
N ALA A 8 10.44 3.11 -16.65
CA ALA A 8 11.80 2.54 -16.52
C ALA A 8 12.68 3.35 -15.55
N GLU A 9 12.40 4.64 -15.41
CA GLU A 9 13.10 5.59 -14.52
C GLU A 9 12.49 5.65 -13.12
N GLU A 10 11.58 4.71 -12.77
CA GLU A 10 10.88 4.68 -11.48
C GLU A 10 10.02 5.93 -11.22
N GLU A 11 9.38 6.46 -12.25
CA GLU A 11 8.43 7.56 -12.17
C GLU A 11 7.00 7.08 -12.46
N LEU A 12 6.01 7.94 -12.21
CA LEU A 12 4.61 7.62 -12.51
C LEU A 12 4.36 7.47 -14.00
N GLY A 13 3.95 6.29 -14.42
CA GLY A 13 3.58 6.00 -15.80
C GLY A 13 2.23 6.60 -16.18
N LYS A 14 2.05 6.85 -17.47
CA LYS A 14 0.80 7.36 -18.05
C LYS A 14 0.01 6.30 -18.82
N ASP A 15 0.61 5.11 -18.97
CA ASP A 15 0.00 3.98 -19.67
C ASP A 15 -1.11 3.33 -18.83
N ASP A 16 -2.01 2.65 -19.50
CA ASP A 16 -3.07 1.89 -18.85
C ASP A 16 -2.50 0.86 -17.87
N VAL A 17 -3.18 0.72 -16.74
CA VAL A 17 -2.79 -0.14 -15.64
C VAL A 17 -3.68 -1.38 -15.62
N THR A 18 -3.07 -2.55 -15.53
CA THR A 18 -3.80 -3.81 -15.37
C THR A 18 -3.61 -4.36 -13.97
N VAL A 19 -4.69 -4.55 -13.24
CA VAL A 19 -4.74 -5.14 -11.91
C VAL A 19 -5.72 -6.33 -11.89
N ARG A 20 -5.75 -7.07 -10.79
CA ARG A 20 -6.79 -8.08 -10.54
C ARG A 20 -7.70 -7.59 -9.42
N LEU A 21 -9.00 -7.52 -9.72
CA LEU A 21 -10.05 -7.28 -8.74
C LEU A 21 -10.77 -8.62 -8.50
N ASP A 22 -10.70 -9.15 -7.30
CA ASP A 22 -11.21 -10.49 -6.96
C ASP A 22 -10.77 -11.58 -7.95
N GLY A 23 -9.51 -11.51 -8.40
CA GLY A 23 -8.95 -12.44 -9.39
C GLY A 23 -9.25 -12.11 -10.86
N HIS A 24 -10.14 -11.17 -11.16
CA HIS A 24 -10.48 -10.76 -12.52
C HIS A 24 -9.54 -9.66 -13.04
N LEU A 25 -8.95 -9.87 -14.22
CA LEU A 25 -8.12 -8.86 -14.87
C LEU A 25 -8.97 -7.64 -15.26
N THR A 26 -8.53 -6.49 -14.82
CA THR A 26 -9.17 -5.20 -15.10
C THR A 26 -8.10 -4.21 -15.55
N THR A 27 -8.30 -3.62 -16.73
CA THR A 27 -7.40 -2.60 -17.28
C THR A 27 -8.08 -1.24 -17.23
N VAL A 28 -7.39 -0.26 -16.67
CA VAL A 28 -7.89 1.10 -16.44
C VAL A 28 -6.83 2.13 -16.81
N PRO A 29 -7.20 3.35 -17.19
CA PRO A 29 -6.24 4.43 -17.38
C PRO A 29 -5.42 4.72 -16.12
N ALA A 30 -4.19 5.18 -16.29
CA ALA A 30 -3.33 5.60 -15.18
C ALA A 30 -4.04 6.65 -14.30
N GLY A 31 -3.90 6.50 -12.98
CA GLY A 31 -4.53 7.39 -12.00
C GLY A 31 -6.02 7.14 -11.76
N THR A 32 -6.59 6.08 -12.33
CA THR A 32 -7.97 5.68 -12.04
C THR A 32 -8.15 5.32 -10.59
N VAL A 33 -9.22 5.81 -9.98
CA VAL A 33 -9.64 5.40 -8.63
C VAL A 33 -10.56 4.19 -8.73
N LEU A 34 -10.11 3.09 -8.17
CA LEU A 34 -10.87 1.84 -8.07
C LEU A 34 -11.52 1.79 -6.69
N GLU A 35 -12.83 1.75 -6.66
CA GLU A 35 -13.61 1.61 -5.42
C GLU A 35 -13.75 0.12 -5.08
N LEU A 36 -13.35 -0.24 -3.86
CA LEU A 36 -13.49 -1.58 -3.31
C LEU A 36 -14.53 -1.54 -2.20
N HIS A 37 -15.51 -2.42 -2.29
CA HIS A 37 -16.52 -2.62 -1.25
C HIS A 37 -16.05 -3.66 -0.22
N PRO A 38 -16.71 -3.74 0.95
CA PRO A 38 -16.39 -4.75 1.96
C PRO A 38 -16.39 -6.18 1.37
N GLY A 39 -15.29 -6.91 1.60
CA GLY A 39 -15.08 -8.26 1.08
C GLY A 39 -14.42 -8.34 -0.29
N GLU A 40 -14.25 -7.21 -0.98
CA GLU A 40 -13.53 -7.16 -2.27
C GLU A 40 -12.02 -6.99 -2.06
N SER A 41 -11.26 -7.48 -3.01
CA SER A 41 -9.79 -7.45 -2.98
C SER A 41 -9.18 -6.91 -4.28
N ILE A 42 -7.98 -6.36 -4.17
CA ILE A 42 -7.14 -5.98 -5.30
C ILE A 42 -5.77 -6.64 -5.16
N THR A 43 -5.28 -7.21 -6.25
CA THR A 43 -3.88 -7.65 -6.32
C THR A 43 -3.04 -6.56 -6.97
N ILE A 44 -2.08 -6.05 -6.24
CA ILE A 44 -1.12 -5.04 -6.69
C ILE A 44 0.14 -5.75 -7.15
N PRO A 45 0.44 -5.76 -8.46
CA PRO A 45 1.66 -6.37 -8.98
C PRO A 45 2.90 -5.54 -8.58
N PRO A 46 4.11 -6.14 -8.67
CA PRO A 46 5.36 -5.42 -8.44
C PRO A 46 5.45 -4.15 -9.27
N ARG A 47 6.10 -3.12 -8.72
CA ARG A 47 6.37 -1.83 -9.37
C ARG A 47 5.12 -1.00 -9.72
N LEU A 48 4.01 -1.26 -9.08
CA LEU A 48 2.81 -0.47 -9.24
C LEU A 48 2.76 0.63 -8.17
N TYR A 49 2.76 1.89 -8.61
CA TYR A 49 2.47 3.01 -7.71
C TYR A 49 1.01 2.98 -7.31
N HIS A 50 0.74 3.20 -6.04
CA HIS A 50 -0.62 3.19 -5.54
C HIS A 50 -0.82 4.15 -4.37
N ALA A 51 -2.06 4.56 -4.20
CA ALA A 51 -2.57 5.25 -3.03
C ALA A 51 -3.88 4.61 -2.61
N PHE A 52 -4.20 4.61 -1.34
CA PHE A 52 -5.49 4.14 -0.86
C PHE A 52 -5.96 4.96 0.34
N TRP A 53 -7.25 5.04 0.50
CA TRP A 53 -7.91 5.74 1.61
C TRP A 53 -9.29 5.19 1.87
N GLY A 54 -9.81 5.42 3.07
CA GLY A 54 -11.20 5.12 3.42
C GLY A 54 -12.17 6.14 2.84
N ARG A 55 -13.38 5.71 2.49
CA ARG A 55 -14.45 6.56 2.01
C ARG A 55 -15.75 6.25 2.76
N GLY A 56 -16.43 7.29 3.23
CA GLY A 56 -17.72 7.15 3.89
C GLY A 56 -17.69 6.68 5.34
N GLY A 57 -16.51 6.43 5.91
CA GLY A 57 -16.34 5.98 7.30
C GLY A 57 -15.00 5.30 7.52
N ASN A 58 -14.86 4.65 8.68
CA ASN A 58 -13.67 3.87 9.02
C ASN A 58 -13.58 2.61 8.17
N VAL A 59 -12.38 2.31 7.67
CA VAL A 59 -12.10 1.13 6.85
C VAL A 59 -10.97 0.34 7.51
N LEU A 60 -11.17 -0.97 7.68
CA LEU A 60 -10.13 -1.91 8.01
C LEU A 60 -9.66 -2.58 6.73
N ALA A 61 -8.40 -2.38 6.36
CA ALA A 61 -7.76 -3.03 5.23
C ALA A 61 -6.75 -4.07 5.70
N TRP A 62 -6.68 -5.19 4.99
CA TRP A 62 -5.69 -6.24 5.20
C TRP A 62 -4.75 -6.29 3.99
N GLU A 63 -3.47 -6.42 4.28
CA GLU A 63 -2.44 -6.69 3.28
C GLU A 63 -1.84 -8.06 3.53
N VAL A 64 -1.71 -8.84 2.46
CA VAL A 64 -0.95 -10.10 2.44
C VAL A 64 0.05 -10.01 1.31
N SER A 65 1.33 -10.11 1.64
CA SER A 65 2.42 -10.01 0.67
C SER A 65 3.46 -11.11 0.88
N MET A 66 4.35 -11.29 -0.08
CA MET A 66 5.61 -11.99 0.15
C MET A 66 6.48 -11.16 1.08
N VAL A 67 7.52 -11.77 1.66
CA VAL A 67 8.51 -11.04 2.44
C VAL A 67 9.12 -9.93 1.59
N ASN A 68 9.05 -8.71 2.09
CA ASN A 68 9.56 -7.50 1.44
C ASN A 68 10.30 -6.62 2.44
N ASP A 69 11.08 -5.68 1.94
CA ASP A 69 11.65 -4.59 2.72
C ASP A 69 10.70 -3.38 2.63
N ASP A 70 10.01 -3.07 3.71
CA ASP A 70 9.04 -1.97 3.75
C ASP A 70 9.64 -0.59 3.48
N ASN A 71 10.96 -0.44 3.62
CA ASN A 71 11.64 0.83 3.35
C ASN A 71 11.95 1.04 1.86
N THR A 72 12.14 -0.06 1.10
CA THR A 72 12.64 0.01 -0.28
C THR A 72 11.67 -0.55 -1.32
N ASP A 73 10.77 -1.44 -0.94
CA ASP A 73 9.93 -2.19 -1.89
C ASP A 73 8.58 -1.54 -2.18
N ASN A 74 8.13 -0.64 -1.33
CA ASN A 74 6.85 0.04 -1.51
C ASN A 74 6.91 1.16 -2.57
N ARG A 75 5.85 1.27 -3.34
CA ARG A 75 5.63 2.31 -4.35
C ARG A 75 4.32 3.04 -4.05
N PHE A 76 4.35 3.87 -2.99
CA PHE A 76 3.23 4.76 -2.70
C PHE A 76 3.30 6.03 -3.56
N TYR A 77 2.16 6.51 -3.99
CA TYR A 77 2.05 7.79 -4.70
C TYR A 77 2.70 8.93 -3.89
N GLU A 78 2.39 9.00 -2.61
CA GLU A 78 3.09 9.83 -1.64
C GLU A 78 3.99 8.92 -0.79
N PRO A 79 5.31 9.13 -0.77
CA PRO A 79 6.21 8.31 0.03
C PRO A 79 5.80 8.32 1.51
N GLN A 80 5.73 7.13 2.11
CA GLN A 80 5.39 6.98 3.51
C GLN A 80 6.41 6.09 4.22
N ALA A 81 6.78 6.46 5.43
CA ALA A 81 7.55 5.60 6.30
C ALA A 81 6.65 4.50 6.90
N ARG A 82 7.23 3.32 7.12
CA ARG A 82 6.54 2.21 7.79
C ARG A 82 6.06 2.58 9.18
N PHE A 83 6.90 3.30 9.93
CA PHE A 83 6.60 3.72 11.29
C PHE A 83 6.42 5.23 11.32
N THR A 84 5.26 5.68 11.76
CA THR A 84 5.02 7.08 12.08
C THR A 84 5.53 7.38 13.49
N SER A 85 6.10 8.56 13.68
CA SER A 85 6.39 9.04 15.02
C SER A 85 5.08 9.44 15.69
N ILE A 86 4.74 8.79 16.79
CA ILE A 86 3.60 9.12 17.64
C ILE A 86 4.12 9.58 19.00
N GLU A 87 3.48 10.59 19.57
CA GLU A 87 3.68 10.95 20.97
C GLU A 87 2.69 10.15 21.80
N GLU A 88 3.22 9.22 22.60
CA GLU A 88 2.42 8.33 23.42
C GLU A 88 2.06 9.01 24.74
N ASP A 89 0.80 8.96 25.15
CA ASP A 89 0.31 9.44 26.45
C ASP A 89 0.39 8.36 27.55
N GLU A 90 0.50 7.08 27.16
CA GLU A 90 0.72 5.95 28.05
C GLU A 90 1.83 5.03 27.49
N PRO A 91 2.56 4.32 28.35
CA PRO A 91 3.54 3.32 27.86
C PRO A 91 2.90 2.26 26.99
N ALA A 92 3.53 1.94 25.85
CA ALA A 92 3.05 0.90 24.95
C ALA A 92 2.97 -0.46 25.66
N ARG A 93 1.86 -1.16 25.50
CA ARG A 93 1.69 -2.52 26.02
C ARG A 93 2.50 -3.55 25.23
N HIS A 94 2.66 -3.29 23.94
CA HIS A 94 3.42 -4.11 23.00
C HIS A 94 4.30 -3.19 22.17
N LEU A 95 5.57 -3.50 22.10
CA LEU A 95 6.53 -2.75 21.30
C LEU A 95 6.35 -3.04 19.80
N LEU A 96 6.63 -2.07 18.97
CA LEU A 96 6.78 -2.30 17.53
C LEU A 96 8.06 -3.11 17.27
N CYS A 97 8.11 -3.80 16.14
CA CYS A 97 9.23 -4.73 15.85
C CYS A 97 10.60 -4.04 15.78
N ASN A 98 10.66 -2.74 15.58
CA ASN A 98 11.88 -1.93 15.58
C ASN A 98 12.25 -1.32 16.94
N GLU A 99 11.41 -1.51 17.96
CA GLU A 99 11.61 -0.95 19.31
C GLU A 99 12.18 -1.99 20.31
N TYR A 100 12.23 -3.28 19.91
CA TYR A 100 12.84 -4.30 20.74
C TYR A 100 14.36 -4.10 20.81
N PRO A 101 14.96 -4.29 22.01
CA PRO A 101 16.42 -4.24 22.12
C PRO A 101 17.04 -5.35 21.25
N GLU A 102 18.24 -5.07 20.70
CA GLU A 102 18.99 -6.07 19.95
C GLU A 102 19.19 -7.35 20.80
N ALA A 103 19.02 -8.50 20.16
CA ALA A 103 19.29 -9.77 20.79
C ALA A 103 20.78 -9.85 21.18
N ARG A 104 21.04 -10.14 22.42
CA ARG A 104 22.41 -10.30 22.98
C ARG A 104 22.94 -11.68 22.68
#